data_6b67ed77e9689114101fa6dec6e2ffa1
#
_entry.id   6b67ed77e9689114101fa6dec6e2ffa1
#
_cell.length_a   1.000
_cell.length_b   1.000
_cell.length_c   1.000
_cell.angle_alpha   90.00
_cell.angle_beta   90.00
_cell.angle_gamma   90.00
#
_symmetry.space_group_name_H-M   'P 1'
#
loop_
_entity.id
_entity.type
_entity.pdbx_description
1 polymer ?
#
loop_
_entity_poly.entity_id
_entity_poly.type
_entity_poly.pdbx_seq_one_letter_code
_entity_poly.pdbx_strand_id
1 'polypeptide(L)'
;MKIAVFGATGGAGRQVVEQALAAGHQISALARNPVKLALTNDNLTIVAGNVLDAIEVEETLQGADAVVVSLGNTDSNPDDVVSQGTQIIISAMQRLGRPQRIVIVSSLGVGESKDQVPFAFKLLMKSVLKKPMQDKERQEALLKASGLDWTIVRPGGLTNGPATGRYRAGLDPKISAGQVSRADVAAFVLAQLTDLTYLHRAPAIT
;
A
#
# COMPACT_ATOMS: atom_id res chain seq x y z
N MET A 1 12.58 12.43 -5.36
CA MET A 1 11.20 12.45 -5.83
C MET A 1 10.24 12.80 -4.69
N LYS A 2 9.07 13.35 -5.00
CA LYS A 2 7.99 13.56 -4.02
C LYS A 2 7.01 12.39 -4.08
N ILE A 3 6.75 11.75 -2.95
CA ILE A 3 5.90 10.56 -2.86
C ILE A 3 4.66 10.88 -2.01
N ALA A 4 3.47 10.66 -2.56
CA ALA A 4 2.23 10.72 -1.80
C ALA A 4 1.98 9.37 -1.12
N VAL A 5 1.73 9.37 0.21
CA VAL A 5 1.55 8.16 1.00
C VAL A 5 0.19 8.16 1.70
N PHE A 6 -0.65 7.21 1.34
CA PHE A 6 -1.94 6.95 1.95
C PHE A 6 -1.84 5.74 2.88
N GLY A 7 -2.26 5.89 4.13
CA GLY A 7 -2.09 4.87 5.17
C GLY A 7 -0.76 4.99 5.92
N ALA A 8 -0.16 6.18 5.95
CA ALA A 8 1.13 6.50 6.57
C ALA A 8 1.23 6.17 8.07
N THR A 9 0.12 6.15 8.80
CA THR A 9 0.08 5.82 10.23
C THR A 9 -0.02 4.32 10.52
N GLY A 10 -0.24 3.49 9.48
CA GLY A 10 -0.23 2.03 9.58
C GLY A 10 1.19 1.46 9.63
N GLY A 11 1.34 0.23 10.13
CA GLY A 11 2.68 -0.34 10.35
C GLY A 11 3.57 -0.38 9.11
N ALA A 12 3.07 -0.81 7.94
CA ALA A 12 3.86 -0.82 6.70
C ALA A 12 3.99 0.59 6.09
N GLY A 13 2.91 1.39 6.10
CA GLY A 13 2.94 2.76 5.57
C GLY A 13 3.90 3.67 6.35
N ARG A 14 4.00 3.50 7.67
CA ARG A 14 4.98 4.21 8.50
C ARG A 14 6.41 3.86 8.09
N GLN A 15 6.70 2.58 7.87
CA GLN A 15 8.01 2.14 7.38
C GLN A 15 8.33 2.70 5.99
N VAL A 16 7.34 2.84 5.11
CA VAL A 16 7.51 3.53 3.81
C VAL A 16 7.92 4.98 4.03
N VAL A 17 7.23 5.72 4.90
CA VAL A 17 7.56 7.13 5.20
C VAL A 17 8.96 7.25 5.77
N GLU A 18 9.30 6.47 6.80
CA GLU A 18 10.60 6.52 7.48
C GLU A 18 11.76 6.24 6.51
N GLN A 19 11.65 5.18 5.72
CA GLN A 19 12.70 4.80 4.77
C GLN A 19 12.82 5.77 3.59
N ALA A 20 11.70 6.29 3.08
CA ALA A 20 11.72 7.27 2.00
C ALA A 20 12.36 8.59 2.44
N LEU A 21 12.06 9.06 3.67
CA LEU A 21 12.72 10.23 4.26
C LEU A 21 14.23 10.01 4.45
N ALA A 22 14.62 8.83 4.96
CA ALA A 22 16.02 8.45 5.11
C ALA A 22 16.77 8.39 3.76
N ALA A 23 16.07 8.06 2.67
CA ALA A 23 16.61 8.08 1.30
C ALA A 23 16.57 9.48 0.65
N GLY A 24 16.19 10.53 1.37
CA GLY A 24 16.15 11.92 0.89
C GLY A 24 14.96 12.27 -0.01
N HIS A 25 13.90 11.46 0.02
CA HIS A 25 12.67 11.77 -0.70
C HIS A 25 11.81 12.77 0.06
N GLN A 26 11.01 13.54 -0.67
CA GLN A 26 9.95 14.36 -0.10
C GLN A 26 8.68 13.51 0.03
N ILE A 27 7.99 13.64 1.17
CA ILE A 27 6.78 12.88 1.47
C ILE A 27 5.60 13.83 1.70
N SER A 28 4.48 13.54 1.04
CA SER A 28 3.18 14.08 1.38
C SER A 28 2.32 12.94 1.93
N ALA A 29 1.99 12.97 3.21
CA ALA A 29 1.31 11.88 3.90
C ALA A 29 -0.10 12.29 4.36
N LEU A 30 -1.13 11.56 3.94
CA LEU A 30 -2.48 11.73 4.47
C LEU A 30 -2.64 10.99 5.79
N ALA A 31 -3.07 11.70 6.83
CA ALA A 31 -3.31 11.09 8.14
C ALA A 31 -4.54 11.67 8.84
N ARG A 32 -5.51 10.82 9.24
CA ARG A 32 -6.69 11.23 10.04
C ARG A 32 -6.29 11.80 11.40
N ASN A 33 -5.21 11.31 11.95
CA ASN A 33 -4.62 11.80 13.19
C ASN A 33 -3.10 11.97 13.00
N PRO A 34 -2.63 13.17 12.65
CA PRO A 34 -1.22 13.47 12.42
C PRO A 34 -0.29 13.09 13.56
N VAL A 35 -0.77 13.21 14.81
CA VAL A 35 0.01 12.90 16.02
C VAL A 35 0.44 11.43 16.05
N LYS A 36 -0.34 10.52 15.46
CA LYS A 36 0.03 9.09 15.39
C LYS A 36 1.23 8.81 14.49
N LEU A 37 1.55 9.70 13.55
CA LEU A 37 2.75 9.53 12.73
C LEU A 37 4.02 9.86 13.54
N ALA A 38 3.93 10.86 14.45
CA ALA A 38 4.98 11.24 15.40
C ALA A 38 6.39 11.35 14.76
N LEU A 39 6.46 11.92 13.55
CA LEU A 39 7.69 12.15 12.80
C LEU A 39 7.82 13.65 12.52
N THR A 40 9.04 14.15 12.64
CA THR A 40 9.40 15.52 12.25
C THR A 40 10.56 15.45 11.28
N ASN A 41 10.38 16.01 10.09
CA ASN A 41 11.41 16.07 9.06
C ASN A 41 11.05 17.18 8.06
N ASP A 42 12.04 17.95 7.60
CA ASP A 42 11.82 19.06 6.66
C ASP A 42 11.25 18.61 5.31
N ASN A 43 11.47 17.35 4.94
CA ASN A 43 10.93 16.72 3.73
C ASN A 43 9.56 16.03 3.94
N LEU A 44 8.94 16.17 5.13
CA LEU A 44 7.64 15.58 5.43
C LEU A 44 6.55 16.64 5.55
N THR A 45 5.57 16.56 4.66
CA THR A 45 4.31 17.29 4.78
C THR A 45 3.21 16.32 5.21
N ILE A 46 2.46 16.64 6.26
CA ILE A 46 1.34 15.84 6.71
C ILE A 46 0.05 16.62 6.43
N VAL A 47 -0.78 16.06 5.57
CA VAL A 47 -2.15 16.53 5.32
C VAL A 47 -3.05 15.86 6.36
N ALA A 48 -3.68 16.67 7.21
CA ALA A 48 -4.66 16.17 8.18
C ALA A 48 -5.99 15.90 7.48
N GLY A 49 -6.38 14.62 7.37
CA GLY A 49 -7.58 14.32 6.59
C GLY A 49 -7.93 12.85 6.47
N ASN A 50 -9.00 12.59 5.72
CA ASN A 50 -9.58 11.28 5.49
C ASN A 50 -9.45 10.88 4.00
N VAL A 51 -9.03 9.67 3.73
CA VAL A 51 -8.92 9.13 2.36
C VAL A 51 -10.27 9.08 1.61
N LEU A 52 -11.38 9.22 2.32
CA LEU A 52 -12.71 9.31 1.73
C LEU A 52 -13.10 10.76 1.34
N ASP A 53 -12.26 11.74 1.64
CA ASP A 53 -12.44 13.12 1.19
C ASP A 53 -11.55 13.39 -0.04
N ALA A 54 -12.20 13.73 -1.17
CA ALA A 54 -11.50 13.93 -2.43
C ALA A 54 -10.59 15.17 -2.42
N ILE A 55 -10.93 16.22 -1.66
CA ILE A 55 -10.14 17.45 -1.57
C ILE A 55 -8.83 17.16 -0.84
N GLU A 56 -8.89 16.47 0.30
CA GLU A 56 -7.73 16.11 1.11
C GLU A 56 -6.82 15.10 0.37
N VAL A 57 -7.42 14.21 -0.43
CA VAL A 57 -6.68 13.30 -1.32
C VAL A 57 -5.95 14.09 -2.41
N GLU A 58 -6.59 15.06 -3.06
CA GLU A 58 -5.93 15.90 -4.07
C GLU A 58 -4.81 16.75 -3.49
N GLU A 59 -5.02 17.36 -2.31
CA GLU A 59 -3.98 18.10 -1.61
C GLU A 59 -2.75 17.21 -1.36
N THR A 60 -2.98 15.97 -0.93
CA THR A 60 -1.90 15.01 -0.70
C THR A 60 -1.14 14.65 -1.98
N LEU A 61 -1.84 14.60 -3.12
CA LEU A 61 -1.27 14.28 -4.44
C LEU A 61 -0.53 15.45 -5.09
N GLN A 62 -0.67 16.67 -4.60
CA GLN A 62 -0.11 17.88 -5.22
C GLN A 62 1.41 17.77 -5.42
N GLY A 63 1.85 17.85 -6.67
CA GLY A 63 3.26 17.80 -7.06
C GLY A 63 3.96 16.46 -6.77
N ALA A 64 3.21 15.38 -6.46
CA ALA A 64 3.79 14.06 -6.28
C ALA A 64 4.26 13.47 -7.61
N ASP A 65 5.38 12.73 -7.58
CA ASP A 65 5.91 11.95 -8.70
C ASP A 65 5.35 10.52 -8.70
N ALA A 66 5.02 10.00 -7.51
CA ALA A 66 4.49 8.64 -7.34
C ALA A 66 3.61 8.52 -6.08
N VAL A 67 2.80 7.47 -6.04
CA VAL A 67 1.84 7.20 -4.97
C VAL A 67 2.09 5.84 -4.33
N VAL A 68 2.06 5.79 -3.00
CA VAL A 68 2.02 4.56 -2.23
C VAL A 68 0.71 4.48 -1.44
N VAL A 69 -0.02 3.37 -1.60
CA VAL A 69 -1.25 3.10 -0.86
C VAL A 69 -1.06 1.89 0.05
N SER A 70 -1.01 2.13 1.36
CA SER A 70 -0.89 1.10 2.41
C SER A 70 -2.07 1.16 3.37
N LEU A 71 -3.26 1.28 2.81
CA LEU A 71 -4.51 1.31 3.57
C LEU A 71 -4.84 -0.05 4.17
N GLY A 72 -5.48 -0.04 5.32
CA GLY A 72 -5.98 -1.22 6.01
C GLY A 72 -7.26 -0.91 6.77
N ASN A 73 -8.07 -1.94 6.98
CA ASN A 73 -9.28 -1.84 7.79
C ASN A 73 -8.90 -1.76 9.28
N THR A 74 -9.63 -0.94 10.01
CA THR A 74 -9.58 -0.81 11.47
C THR A 74 -11.01 -0.72 11.99
N ASP A 75 -11.25 -1.02 13.25
CA ASP A 75 -12.58 -0.95 13.85
C ASP A 75 -13.26 0.42 13.72
N SER A 76 -12.47 1.47 13.50
CA SER A 76 -12.96 2.85 13.32
C SER A 76 -13.23 3.24 11.86
N ASN A 77 -13.08 2.32 10.91
CA ASN A 77 -13.28 2.57 9.49
C ASN A 77 -14.50 1.80 8.96
N PRO A 78 -15.14 2.27 7.87
CA PRO A 78 -16.04 1.43 7.09
C PRO A 78 -15.34 0.15 6.60
N ASP A 79 -16.10 -0.94 6.44
CA ASP A 79 -15.59 -2.24 5.98
C ASP A 79 -14.94 -2.20 4.58
N ASP A 80 -15.25 -1.17 3.78
CA ASP A 80 -14.83 -0.98 2.39
C ASP A 80 -13.93 0.25 2.19
N VAL A 81 -13.35 0.79 3.28
CA VAL A 81 -12.48 1.98 3.23
C VAL A 81 -11.28 1.81 2.30
N VAL A 82 -10.76 0.58 2.15
CA VAL A 82 -9.57 0.33 1.32
C VAL A 82 -9.92 0.50 -0.16
N SER A 83 -10.99 -0.10 -0.62
CA SER A 83 -11.43 0.03 -2.02
C SER A 83 -12.00 1.41 -2.33
N GLN A 84 -12.84 1.99 -1.46
CA GLN A 84 -13.40 3.33 -1.66
C GLN A 84 -12.29 4.40 -1.68
N GLY A 85 -11.38 4.40 -0.70
CA GLY A 85 -10.27 5.34 -0.67
C GLY A 85 -9.36 5.19 -1.90
N THR A 86 -9.09 3.96 -2.34
CA THR A 86 -8.30 3.73 -3.55
C THR A 86 -9.03 4.24 -4.80
N GLN A 87 -10.35 4.09 -4.89
CA GLN A 87 -11.13 4.65 -6.00
C GLN A 87 -11.01 6.17 -6.06
N ILE A 88 -11.08 6.85 -4.90
CA ILE A 88 -10.93 8.31 -4.83
C ILE A 88 -9.52 8.73 -5.24
N ILE A 89 -8.49 8.02 -4.78
CA ILE A 89 -7.09 8.28 -5.16
C ILE A 89 -6.93 8.12 -6.68
N ILE A 90 -7.40 7.03 -7.28
CA ILE A 90 -7.35 6.79 -8.73
C ILE A 90 -8.04 7.93 -9.48
N SER A 91 -9.25 8.29 -9.08
CA SER A 91 -10.01 9.37 -9.72
C SER A 91 -9.30 10.71 -9.64
N ALA A 92 -8.67 11.02 -8.50
CA ALA A 92 -7.88 12.24 -8.33
C ALA A 92 -6.62 12.23 -9.19
N MET A 93 -5.88 11.11 -9.25
CA MET A 93 -4.70 10.95 -10.11
C MET A 93 -5.07 11.14 -11.60
N GLN A 94 -6.17 10.54 -12.06
CA GLN A 94 -6.66 10.68 -13.44
C GLN A 94 -7.05 12.12 -13.76
N ARG A 95 -7.73 12.82 -12.85
CA ARG A 95 -8.15 14.22 -13.01
C ARG A 95 -6.95 15.17 -13.06
N LEU A 96 -5.96 14.95 -12.20
CA LEU A 96 -4.73 15.76 -12.15
C LEU A 96 -3.76 15.43 -13.31
N GLY A 97 -3.93 14.30 -14.00
CA GLY A 97 -3.04 13.82 -15.05
C GLY A 97 -1.66 13.35 -14.55
N ARG A 98 -1.32 13.61 -13.29
CA ARG A 98 -0.11 13.20 -12.57
C ARG A 98 -0.40 13.05 -11.08
N PRO A 99 0.34 12.17 -10.36
CA PRO A 99 1.31 11.18 -10.84
C PRO A 99 0.64 10.02 -11.59
N GLN A 100 1.39 9.30 -12.43
CA GLN A 100 0.90 8.07 -13.10
C GLN A 100 1.27 6.80 -12.33
N ARG A 101 2.39 6.81 -11.60
CA ARG A 101 2.93 5.66 -10.88
C ARG A 101 2.24 5.46 -9.52
N ILE A 102 1.69 4.26 -9.30
CA ILE A 102 1.05 3.87 -8.04
C ILE A 102 1.47 2.46 -7.62
N VAL A 103 1.86 2.32 -6.34
CA VAL A 103 2.15 1.02 -5.73
C VAL A 103 1.22 0.81 -4.54
N ILE A 104 0.46 -0.28 -4.55
CA ILE A 104 -0.41 -0.62 -3.41
C ILE A 104 0.12 -1.82 -2.63
N VAL A 105 -0.13 -1.83 -1.32
CA VAL A 105 0.12 -2.96 -0.43
C VAL A 105 -1.19 -3.73 -0.22
N SER A 106 -1.31 -4.86 -0.90
CA SER A 106 -2.43 -5.80 -0.78
C SER A 106 -2.13 -6.91 0.25
N SER A 107 -2.38 -8.16 -0.07
CA SER A 107 -2.07 -9.33 0.75
C SER A 107 -1.98 -10.59 -0.11
N LEU A 108 -1.09 -11.52 0.24
CA LEU A 108 -1.21 -12.88 -0.27
C LEU A 108 -2.56 -13.48 0.13
N GLY A 109 -3.16 -14.25 -0.77
CA GLY A 109 -4.50 -14.80 -0.62
C GLY A 109 -5.59 -13.96 -1.29
N VAL A 110 -5.27 -12.78 -1.83
CA VAL A 110 -6.20 -11.96 -2.64
C VAL A 110 -6.08 -12.34 -4.12
N GLY A 111 -7.19 -12.29 -4.85
CA GLY A 111 -7.23 -12.53 -6.29
C GLY A 111 -6.63 -13.88 -6.69
N GLU A 112 -5.69 -13.85 -7.60
CA GLU A 112 -5.04 -15.05 -8.19
C GLU A 112 -4.11 -15.75 -7.17
N SER A 113 -3.77 -15.11 -6.03
CA SER A 113 -2.88 -15.69 -5.00
C SER A 113 -3.61 -16.51 -3.92
N LYS A 114 -4.90 -16.83 -4.11
CA LYS A 114 -5.72 -17.59 -3.15
C LYS A 114 -5.14 -18.97 -2.76
N ASP A 115 -4.37 -19.55 -3.65
CA ASP A 115 -3.73 -20.85 -3.42
C ASP A 115 -2.32 -20.77 -2.82
N GLN A 116 -1.75 -19.58 -2.71
CA GLN A 116 -0.43 -19.36 -2.15
C GLN A 116 -0.42 -19.23 -0.61
N VAL A 117 -1.55 -19.50 0.05
CA VAL A 117 -1.69 -19.41 1.52
C VAL A 117 -1.99 -20.77 2.14
N PRO A 118 -1.49 -21.06 3.36
CA PRO A 118 -1.77 -22.30 4.07
C PRO A 118 -3.27 -22.53 4.26
N PHE A 119 -3.69 -23.81 4.31
CA PHE A 119 -5.09 -24.20 4.47
C PHE A 119 -5.75 -23.56 5.71
N ALA A 120 -5.06 -23.55 6.85
CA ALA A 120 -5.55 -22.91 8.05
C ALA A 120 -5.83 -21.41 7.87
N PHE A 121 -4.99 -20.71 7.09
CA PHE A 121 -5.19 -19.31 6.78
C PHE A 121 -6.37 -19.12 5.81
N LYS A 122 -6.58 -20.05 4.85
CA LYS A 122 -7.77 -20.03 3.98
C LYS A 122 -9.07 -20.08 4.79
N LEU A 123 -9.10 -20.85 5.88
CA LEU A 123 -10.25 -20.92 6.76
C LEU A 123 -10.48 -19.59 7.50
N LEU A 124 -9.42 -18.98 8.02
CA LEU A 124 -9.47 -17.66 8.67
C LEU A 124 -9.95 -16.56 7.72
N MET A 125 -9.50 -16.60 6.44
CA MET A 125 -9.95 -15.68 5.39
C MET A 125 -11.43 -15.81 5.06
N LYS A 126 -12.00 -17.02 5.21
CA LYS A 126 -13.43 -17.27 4.98
C LYS A 126 -14.33 -16.85 6.16
N SER A 127 -13.75 -16.59 7.32
CA SER A 127 -14.44 -16.21 8.55
C SER A 127 -14.11 -14.77 8.97
N VAL A 128 -13.16 -14.60 9.86
CA VAL A 128 -12.83 -13.30 10.48
C VAL A 128 -12.27 -12.28 9.47
N LEU A 129 -11.47 -12.72 8.52
CA LEU A 129 -10.85 -11.84 7.53
C LEU A 129 -11.64 -11.69 6.23
N LYS A 130 -12.88 -12.23 6.17
CA LYS A 130 -13.67 -12.24 4.93
C LYS A 130 -13.87 -10.84 4.36
N LYS A 131 -14.36 -9.91 5.16
CA LYS A 131 -14.63 -8.53 4.72
C LYS A 131 -13.36 -7.79 4.31
N PRO A 132 -12.28 -7.76 5.12
CA PRO A 132 -11.00 -7.15 4.71
C PRO A 132 -10.42 -7.73 3.42
N MET A 133 -10.50 -9.05 3.22
CA MET A 133 -9.96 -9.67 2.01
C MET A 133 -10.80 -9.36 0.77
N GLN A 134 -12.13 -9.31 0.91
CA GLN A 134 -13.02 -8.88 -0.17
C GLN A 134 -12.81 -7.41 -0.55
N ASP A 135 -12.55 -6.55 0.42
CA ASP A 135 -12.26 -5.14 0.18
C ASP A 135 -10.94 -4.96 -0.59
N LYS A 136 -9.89 -5.70 -0.20
CA LYS A 136 -8.63 -5.75 -0.96
C LYS A 136 -8.80 -6.33 -2.36
N GLU A 137 -9.66 -7.32 -2.55
CA GLU A 137 -9.94 -7.87 -3.89
C GLU A 137 -10.60 -6.80 -4.79
N ARG A 138 -11.54 -6.00 -4.24
CA ARG A 138 -12.11 -4.83 -4.95
C ARG A 138 -11.06 -3.76 -5.23
N GLN A 139 -10.18 -3.45 -4.26
CA GLN A 139 -9.06 -2.54 -4.45
C GLN A 139 -8.19 -2.94 -5.64
N GLU A 140 -7.78 -4.21 -5.71
CA GLU A 140 -6.96 -4.71 -6.82
C GLU A 140 -7.68 -4.62 -8.18
N ALA A 141 -8.98 -4.95 -8.22
CA ALA A 141 -9.79 -4.85 -9.43
C ALA A 141 -9.89 -3.41 -9.95
N LEU A 142 -10.15 -2.45 -9.06
CA LEU A 142 -10.20 -1.03 -9.39
C LEU A 142 -8.86 -0.54 -9.96
N LEU A 143 -7.75 -0.91 -9.33
CA LEU A 143 -6.44 -0.50 -9.77
C LEU A 143 -6.07 -1.11 -11.13
N LYS A 144 -6.36 -2.39 -11.35
CA LYS A 144 -6.11 -3.07 -12.64
C LYS A 144 -6.89 -2.42 -13.81
N ALA A 145 -8.06 -1.88 -13.53
CA ALA A 145 -8.92 -1.19 -14.51
C ALA A 145 -8.58 0.30 -14.69
N SER A 146 -7.68 0.87 -13.89
CA SER A 146 -7.46 2.32 -13.81
C SER A 146 -6.73 2.93 -15.01
N GLY A 147 -5.96 2.15 -15.77
CA GLY A 147 -5.06 2.65 -16.80
C GLY A 147 -3.80 3.34 -16.28
N LEU A 148 -3.57 3.35 -14.96
CA LEU A 148 -2.36 3.89 -14.34
C LEU A 148 -1.19 2.90 -14.42
N ASP A 149 0.02 3.37 -14.17
CA ASP A 149 1.23 2.57 -14.04
C ASP A 149 1.29 1.95 -12.65
N TRP A 150 0.68 0.80 -12.47
CA TRP A 150 0.51 0.18 -11.15
C TRP A 150 1.43 -1.01 -10.88
N THR A 151 1.71 -1.23 -9.59
CA THR A 151 2.20 -2.50 -9.03
C THR A 151 1.41 -2.83 -7.76
N ILE A 152 1.00 -4.09 -7.61
CA ILE A 152 0.31 -4.60 -6.42
C ILE A 152 1.28 -5.48 -5.64
N VAL A 153 1.74 -5.03 -4.48
CA VAL A 153 2.59 -5.84 -3.60
C VAL A 153 1.72 -6.68 -2.69
N ARG A 154 1.91 -8.01 -2.72
CA ARG A 154 1.13 -8.99 -1.93
C ARG A 154 2.02 -9.60 -0.85
N PRO A 155 2.12 -8.99 0.34
CA PRO A 155 2.91 -9.56 1.43
C PRO A 155 2.23 -10.80 2.05
N GLY A 156 3.06 -11.70 2.57
CA GLY A 156 2.67 -12.75 3.50
C GLY A 156 2.35 -12.20 4.90
N GLY A 157 2.57 -13.01 5.94
CA GLY A 157 2.37 -12.62 7.33
C GLY A 157 3.33 -11.50 7.75
N LEU A 158 2.78 -10.35 8.16
CA LEU A 158 3.58 -9.17 8.51
C LEU A 158 4.10 -9.22 9.93
N THR A 159 5.40 -8.98 10.12
CA THR A 159 6.06 -8.83 11.42
C THR A 159 6.59 -7.41 11.64
N ASN A 160 6.95 -7.07 12.89
CA ASN A 160 7.52 -5.77 13.24
C ASN A 160 9.07 -5.80 13.36
N GLY A 161 9.72 -6.83 12.82
CA GLY A 161 11.18 -6.92 12.81
C GLY A 161 11.84 -5.85 11.94
N PRO A 162 13.17 -5.66 12.06
CA PRO A 162 13.95 -4.77 11.23
C PRO A 162 13.94 -5.22 9.77
N ALA A 163 14.38 -4.36 8.85
CA ALA A 163 14.67 -4.76 7.49
C ALA A 163 15.84 -5.76 7.48
N THR A 164 15.65 -6.88 6.83
CA THR A 164 16.66 -7.95 6.74
C THR A 164 17.28 -8.03 5.34
N GLY A 165 16.60 -7.53 4.32
CA GLY A 165 16.93 -7.74 2.92
C GLY A 165 16.81 -9.21 2.48
N ARG A 166 16.34 -10.11 3.36
CA ARG A 166 16.25 -11.56 3.14
C ARG A 166 14.79 -11.96 3.02
N TYR A 167 14.24 -11.79 1.84
CA TYR A 167 12.87 -12.18 1.50
C TYR A 167 12.84 -12.76 0.09
N ARG A 168 11.80 -13.52 -0.21
CA ARG A 168 11.51 -13.98 -1.57
C ARG A 168 10.43 -13.08 -2.14
N ALA A 169 10.65 -12.55 -3.34
CA ALA A 169 9.62 -11.78 -4.05
C ALA A 169 9.54 -12.23 -5.52
N GLY A 170 8.35 -12.17 -6.08
CA GLY A 170 8.14 -12.52 -7.49
C GLY A 170 6.74 -12.95 -7.82
N LEU A 171 6.59 -13.46 -9.05
CA LEU A 171 5.31 -13.90 -9.63
C LEU A 171 5.16 -15.44 -9.61
N ASP A 172 6.14 -16.16 -9.10
CA ASP A 172 6.08 -17.62 -9.03
C ASP A 172 4.95 -18.06 -8.08
N PRO A 173 3.95 -18.82 -8.56
CA PRO A 173 2.85 -19.31 -7.72
C PRO A 173 3.30 -20.26 -6.60
N LYS A 174 4.54 -20.76 -6.64
CA LYS A 174 5.15 -21.55 -5.56
C LYS A 174 5.63 -20.71 -4.38
N ILE A 175 5.65 -19.39 -4.50
CA ILE A 175 5.90 -18.50 -3.35
C ILE A 175 4.69 -18.57 -2.43
N SER A 176 4.79 -19.36 -1.37
CA SER A 176 3.73 -19.48 -0.37
C SER A 176 3.87 -18.45 0.75
N ALA A 177 2.77 -18.11 1.40
CA ALA A 177 2.77 -17.16 2.50
C ALA A 177 3.64 -17.64 3.67
N GLY A 178 4.75 -16.96 3.89
CA GLY A 178 5.61 -17.00 5.04
C GLY A 178 5.47 -15.72 5.86
N GLN A 179 6.51 -15.36 6.60
CA GLN A 179 6.60 -14.12 7.35
C GLN A 179 7.59 -13.16 6.69
N VAL A 180 7.23 -11.88 6.65
CA VAL A 180 8.09 -10.80 6.16
C VAL A 180 7.95 -9.58 7.07
N SER A 181 9.05 -8.86 7.31
CA SER A 181 8.98 -7.65 8.12
C SER A 181 8.27 -6.51 7.34
N ARG A 182 7.56 -5.66 8.06
CA ARG A 182 6.99 -4.44 7.47
C ARG A 182 8.07 -3.54 6.88
N ALA A 183 9.27 -3.59 7.44
CA ALA A 183 10.41 -2.85 6.95
C ALA A 183 10.92 -3.39 5.59
N ASP A 184 10.98 -4.71 5.41
CA ASP A 184 11.32 -5.32 4.11
C ASP A 184 10.24 -5.06 3.06
N VAL A 185 8.95 -5.12 3.45
CA VAL A 185 7.85 -4.75 2.55
C VAL A 185 7.97 -3.29 2.10
N ALA A 186 8.29 -2.38 3.01
CA ALA A 186 8.47 -0.96 2.69
C ALA A 186 9.65 -0.74 1.72
N ALA A 187 10.79 -1.39 1.97
CA ALA A 187 11.95 -1.33 1.07
C ALA A 187 11.58 -1.83 -0.34
N PHE A 188 10.87 -2.97 -0.42
CA PHE A 188 10.42 -3.51 -1.70
C PHE A 188 9.43 -2.57 -2.41
N VAL A 189 8.46 -1.99 -1.68
CA VAL A 189 7.49 -1.01 -2.21
C VAL A 189 8.20 0.22 -2.78
N LEU A 190 9.17 0.78 -2.06
CA LEU A 190 9.93 1.95 -2.51
C LEU A 190 10.76 1.64 -3.76
N ALA A 191 11.38 0.47 -3.84
CA ALA A 191 12.10 0.05 -5.04
C ALA A 191 11.18 0.01 -6.27
N GLN A 192 9.91 -0.44 -6.09
CA GLN A 192 8.94 -0.50 -7.19
C GLN A 192 8.52 0.88 -7.73
N LEU A 193 8.84 1.98 -7.06
CA LEU A 193 8.48 3.30 -7.58
C LEU A 193 9.28 3.66 -8.85
N THR A 194 10.48 3.08 -9.01
CA THR A 194 11.38 3.31 -10.15
C THR A 194 11.72 2.04 -10.92
N ASP A 195 11.71 0.88 -10.27
CA ASP A 195 11.88 -0.41 -10.93
C ASP A 195 10.56 -0.87 -11.57
N LEU A 196 10.57 -1.01 -12.89
CA LEU A 196 9.40 -1.38 -13.67
C LEU A 196 9.28 -2.90 -13.92
N THR A 197 10.13 -3.72 -13.30
CA THR A 197 10.09 -5.20 -13.43
C THR A 197 8.70 -5.76 -13.15
N TYR A 198 7.98 -5.17 -12.19
CA TYR A 198 6.62 -5.57 -11.85
C TYR A 198 5.55 -4.56 -12.26
N LEU A 199 5.82 -3.78 -13.32
CA LEU A 199 4.80 -2.90 -13.89
C LEU A 199 3.60 -3.73 -14.38
N HIS A 200 2.39 -3.34 -13.97
CA HIS A 200 1.13 -4.08 -14.22
C HIS A 200 1.18 -5.55 -13.74
N ARG A 201 1.86 -5.79 -12.62
CA ARG A 201 2.00 -7.10 -11.99
C ARG A 201 1.70 -7.04 -10.49
N ALA A 202 1.46 -8.24 -9.93
CA ALA A 202 1.12 -8.41 -8.52
C ALA A 202 2.09 -9.40 -7.83
N PRO A 203 3.37 -8.99 -7.59
CA PRO A 203 4.34 -9.86 -6.94
C PRO A 203 3.96 -10.18 -5.50
N ALA A 204 4.19 -11.45 -5.11
CA ALA A 204 4.23 -11.88 -3.74
C ALA A 204 5.55 -11.42 -3.08
N ILE A 205 5.53 -11.18 -1.76
CA ILE A 205 6.72 -10.98 -0.94
C ILE A 205 6.57 -11.71 0.41
N THR A 206 7.56 -12.55 0.78
CA THR A 206 7.48 -13.40 1.95
C THR A 206 8.87 -13.76 2.49
#